data_02f613317cac05e34cda379c4d5f2756
#
_entry.id   02f613317cac05e34cda379c4d5f2756
#
_cell.length_a   1.000
_cell.length_b   1.000
_cell.length_c   1.000
_cell.angle_alpha   90.00
_cell.angle_beta   90.00
_cell.angle_gamma   90.00
#
_symmetry.space_group_name_H-M   'P 1'
#
loop_
_entity.id
_entity.type
_entity.pdbx_description
1 polymer ?
#
loop_
_entity_poly.entity_id
_entity_poly.type
_entity_poly.pdbx_seq_one_letter_code
_entity_poly.pdbx_strand_id
1 'polypeptide(L)' 'MNPNRIGTLSEKKAICYFVEQGLDVFDSCQDTGPVDIITFNPITGETKCWEVKSENFRLTG' A
#
# COMPACT_ATOMS: atom_id res chain seq x y z
N MET A 1 6.10 -21.63 4.78
CA MET A 1 6.55 -20.30 4.32
C MET A 1 6.60 -19.34 5.49
N ASN A 2 7.60 -18.51 5.53
CA ASN A 2 7.78 -17.53 6.60
C ASN A 2 6.67 -16.46 6.52
N PRO A 3 5.92 -16.18 7.61
CA PRO A 3 4.86 -15.16 7.60
C PRO A 3 5.35 -13.78 7.16
N ASN A 4 6.59 -13.41 7.49
CA ASN A 4 7.13 -12.11 7.08
C ASN A 4 7.28 -12.01 5.56
N ARG A 5 7.56 -13.11 4.90
CA ARG A 5 7.65 -13.14 3.44
C ARG A 5 6.29 -12.95 2.79
N ILE A 6 5.25 -13.52 3.37
CA ILE A 6 3.88 -13.37 2.86
C ILE A 6 3.46 -11.90 2.92
N GLY A 7 3.71 -11.24 4.05
CA GLY A 7 3.40 -9.81 4.20
C GLY A 7 4.16 -8.95 3.19
N THR A 8 5.45 -9.21 3.01
CA THR A 8 6.29 -8.46 2.07
C THR A 8 5.79 -8.63 0.63
N LEU A 9 5.43 -9.85 0.24
CA LEU A 9 4.90 -10.09 -1.11
C LEU A 9 3.57 -9.38 -1.34
N SER A 10 2.70 -9.36 -0.34
CA SER A 10 1.41 -8.67 -0.44
C SER A 10 1.60 -7.17 -0.63
N GLU A 11 2.53 -6.57 0.12
CA GLU A 11 2.84 -5.14 -0.02
C GLU A 11 3.38 -4.82 -1.41
N LYS A 12 4.27 -5.66 -1.93
CA LYS A 12 4.84 -5.45 -3.26
C LYS A 12 3.78 -5.57 -4.35
N LYS A 13 2.87 -6.51 -4.23
CA LYS A 13 1.75 -6.65 -5.17
C LYS A 13 0.86 -5.41 -5.14
N ALA A 14 0.58 -4.88 -3.94
CA ALA A 14 -0.21 -3.67 -3.80
C ALA A 14 0.47 -2.47 -4.47
N ILE A 15 1.78 -2.33 -4.26
CA ILE A 15 2.56 -1.25 -4.87
C ILE A 15 2.48 -1.34 -6.39
N CYS A 16 2.71 -2.52 -6.96
CA CYS A 16 2.62 -2.72 -8.40
C CYS A 16 1.22 -2.38 -8.93
N TYR A 17 0.19 -2.79 -8.23
CA TYR A 17 -1.19 -2.48 -8.62
C TYR A 17 -1.41 -0.97 -8.70
N PHE A 18 -1.01 -0.24 -7.66
CA PHE A 18 -1.21 1.22 -7.63
C PHE A 18 -0.38 1.95 -8.67
N VAL A 19 0.84 1.51 -8.91
CA VAL A 19 1.69 2.08 -9.95
C VAL A 19 1.06 1.90 -11.33
N GLU A 20 0.46 0.74 -11.58
CA GLU A 20 -0.25 0.49 -12.85
C GLU A 20 -1.45 1.41 -13.03
N GLN A 21 -2.06 1.86 -11.94
CA GLN A 21 -3.16 2.81 -11.97
C GLN A 21 -2.70 4.26 -12.21
N GLY A 22 -1.40 4.50 -12.31
CA GLY A 22 -0.86 5.84 -12.51
C GLY A 22 -0.70 6.64 -11.23
N LEU A 23 -0.68 5.98 -10.09
CA LEU A 23 -0.53 6.63 -8.79
C LEU A 23 0.92 6.63 -8.34
N ASP A 24 1.30 7.69 -7.60
CA ASP A 24 2.56 7.69 -6.86
C ASP A 24 2.36 6.92 -5.56
N VAL A 25 3.34 6.10 -5.19
CA VAL A 25 3.22 5.21 -4.05
C VAL A 25 4.34 5.48 -3.05
N PHE A 26 3.98 5.57 -1.78
CA PHE A 26 4.91 5.77 -0.68
C PHE A 26 4.69 4.69 0.37
N ASP A 27 5.77 4.02 0.76
CA ASP A 27 5.72 3.04 1.84
C ASP A 27 5.78 3.72 3.20
N SER A 28 5.01 3.19 4.15
CA SER A 28 5.13 3.62 5.53
C SER A 28 6.40 3.04 6.15
N CYS A 29 7.16 3.88 6.86
CA CYS A 29 8.35 3.45 7.57
C CYS A 29 8.05 2.87 8.94
N GLN A 30 6.78 2.88 9.37
CA GLN A 30 6.39 2.41 10.70
C GLN A 30 5.78 1.02 10.61
N ASP A 31 6.34 0.09 11.38
CA ASP A 31 5.85 -1.29 11.41
C ASP A 31 4.60 -1.45 12.28
N THR A 32 4.27 -0.46 13.10
CA THR A 32 3.20 -0.56 14.10
C THR A 32 1.97 0.27 13.79
N GLY A 33 1.97 1.03 12.71
CA GLY A 33 0.82 1.86 12.34
C GLY A 33 -0.21 1.11 11.50
N PRO A 34 -1.43 1.62 11.40
CA PRO A 34 -2.47 1.03 10.55
C PRO A 34 -2.25 1.30 9.07
N VAL A 35 -1.36 2.22 8.72
CA VAL A 35 -1.11 2.61 7.34
C VAL A 35 0.15 1.93 6.83
N ASP A 36 0.01 1.10 5.80
CA ASP A 36 1.13 0.42 5.16
C ASP A 36 1.60 1.15 3.91
N ILE A 37 0.68 1.71 3.14
CA ILE A 37 0.97 2.35 1.86
C ILE A 37 0.18 3.65 1.76
N ILE A 38 0.80 4.68 1.21
CA ILE A 38 0.15 5.94 0.90
C ILE A 38 0.20 6.13 -0.62
N THR A 39 -0.92 6.46 -1.23
CA THR A 39 -0.98 6.73 -2.66
C THR A 39 -1.37 8.18 -2.91
N PHE A 40 -0.76 8.77 -3.93
CA PHE A 40 -1.05 10.14 -4.37
C PHE A 40 -1.42 10.12 -5.85
N ASN A 41 -2.54 10.73 -6.19
CA ASN A 41 -2.95 10.87 -7.58
C ASN A 41 -2.45 12.22 -8.10
N PRO A 42 -1.46 12.25 -9.01
CA PRO A 42 -0.91 13.52 -9.49
C PRO A 42 -1.88 14.30 -10.38
N ILE A 43 -2.92 13.67 -10.89
CA ILE A 43 -3.91 14.34 -11.74
C ILE A 43 -4.95 15.07 -10.90
N THR A 44 -5.47 14.41 -9.86
CA THR A 44 -6.52 14.97 -9.01
C THR A 44 -5.99 15.60 -7.73
N GLY A 45 -4.75 15.29 -7.34
CA GLY A 45 -4.17 15.71 -6.08
C GLY A 45 -4.67 14.93 -4.87
N GLU A 46 -5.40 13.85 -5.09
CA GLU A 46 -5.97 13.06 -4.01
C GLU A 46 -4.94 12.15 -3.36
N THR A 47 -4.92 12.13 -2.03
CA THR A 47 -4.05 11.26 -1.24
C THR A 47 -4.89 10.26 -0.47
N LYS A 48 -4.49 8.99 -0.49
CA LYS A 48 -5.18 7.91 0.22
C LYS A 48 -4.19 7.08 1.00
N CYS A 49 -4.63 6.61 2.17
CA CYS A 49 -3.84 5.72 3.03
C CYS A 49 -4.45 4.32 2.97
N TRP A 50 -3.60 3.30 2.85
CA TRP A 50 -4.05 1.94 2.67
C TRP A 50 -3.45 1.02 3.71
N GLU A 51 -4.24 0.04 4.15
CA GLU A 51 -3.79 -1.07 4.96
C GLU A 51 -3.79 -2.33 4.08
N VAL A 52 -2.66 -3.01 4.02
CA VAL A 52 -2.52 -4.23 3.22
C VAL A 52 -2.70 -5.45 4.14
N LYS A 53 -3.69 -6.27 3.83
CA LYS A 53 -3.99 -7.51 4.56
C LYS A 53 -3.96 -8.67 3.58
N SER A 54 -2.92 -9.49 3.66
CA SER A 54 -2.76 -10.64 2.77
C SER A 54 -2.93 -10.26 1.30
N GLU A 55 -4.08 -10.57 0.71
CA GLU A 55 -4.38 -10.27 -0.70
C GLU A 55 -5.32 -9.08 -0.87
N ASN A 56 -5.72 -8.43 0.22
CA ASN A 56 -6.70 -7.35 0.19
C ASN A 56 -6.06 -6.03 0.60
N PHE A 57 -6.54 -4.94 0.01
CA PHE A 57 -6.15 -3.59 0.37
C PHE A 57 -7.36 -2.89 1.00
N ARG A 58 -7.15 -2.22 2.12
CA ARG A 58 -8.20 -1.46 2.79
C ARG A 58 -7.82 0.00 2.84
N LEU A 59 -8.77 0.84 2.47
CA LEU A 59 -8.62 2.28 2.62
C LEU A 59 -8.77 2.63 4.10
N THR A 60 -7.78 3.33 4.66
CA THR A 60 -7.81 3.79 6.05
C THR A 60 -7.87 5.31 6.09
N GLY A 61 -8.84 5.82 6.80
CA GLY A 61 -9.02 7.26 6.92
C GLY A 61 -9.62 7.90 5.71
#